data_9a54ce4e150e1c50418971fe134d1e1c
#
_entry.id   9a54ce4e150e1c50418971fe134d1e1c
#
_cell.length_a   1.000
_cell.length_b   1.000
_cell.length_c   1.000
_cell.angle_alpha   90.00
_cell.angle_beta   90.00
_cell.angle_gamma   90.00
#
_symmetry.space_group_name_H-M   'P 1'
#
loop_
_entity.id
_entity.type
_entity.pdbx_description
1 polymer ?
#
loop_
_entity_poly.entity_id
_entity_poly.type
_entity_poly.pdbx_seq_one_letter_code
_entity_poly.pdbx_strand_id
1 'polypeptide(L)'
;MKRKILIYLKYTFYCVLIIIIVCIGLLFYSGNSVKYNRNYGINSDSLAGEGPYIVYQHDQVRQVYLKGSKAEGYALDEKIVQDSVVEVHVNYYPDQSSFKVQLPIYKHYMPEAAVYPEPEKLLVISDIEGGFAAFRSLLIANGVMNETYGWTFGKGHVALAGDFVDRGYFVTQVLYLIFHLEQQALQAGGKVHYILGNHEIMNMQGDHSYAVGKYAYAATLLGIQQAQLYAGDR
;
A
#
# COMPACT_ATOMS: atom_id res chain seq x y z
N MET A 1 -3.27 58.72 -23.59
CA MET A 1 -3.03 58.10 -22.26
C MET A 1 -3.31 56.60 -22.27
N LYS A 2 -4.45 56.08 -22.70
CA LYS A 2 -4.81 54.65 -22.75
C LYS A 2 -3.82 53.77 -23.51
N ARG A 3 -3.28 54.20 -24.66
CA ARG A 3 -2.33 53.43 -25.48
C ARG A 3 -0.97 53.19 -24.79
N LYS A 4 -0.48 54.15 -24.00
CA LYS A 4 0.76 54.03 -23.23
C LYS A 4 0.57 53.03 -22.06
N ILE A 5 -0.56 53.08 -21.36
CA ILE A 5 -0.91 52.15 -20.27
C ILE A 5 -0.97 50.74 -20.80
N LEU A 6 -1.57 50.48 -21.95
CA LEU A 6 -1.64 49.14 -22.56
C LEU A 6 -0.28 48.57 -22.91
N ILE A 7 0.64 49.45 -23.36
CA ILE A 7 2.04 49.07 -23.68
C ILE A 7 2.78 48.66 -22.38
N TYR A 8 2.65 49.46 -21.31
CA TYR A 8 3.25 49.11 -20.01
C TYR A 8 2.71 47.80 -19.46
N LEU A 9 1.40 47.57 -19.47
CA LEU A 9 0.79 46.33 -19.06
C LEU A 9 1.31 45.13 -19.83
N LYS A 10 1.46 45.29 -21.13
CA LYS A 10 2.03 44.23 -21.99
C LYS A 10 3.47 43.88 -21.59
N TYR A 11 4.33 44.86 -21.39
CA TYR A 11 5.73 44.60 -20.99
C TYR A 11 5.83 44.05 -19.59
N THR A 12 5.02 44.53 -18.64
CA THR A 12 4.93 43.96 -17.28
C THR A 12 4.53 42.52 -17.32
N PHE A 13 3.54 42.14 -18.16
CA PHE A 13 3.14 40.73 -18.34
C PHE A 13 4.27 39.88 -18.85
N TYR A 14 5.02 40.34 -19.88
CA TYR A 14 6.17 39.57 -20.40
C TYR A 14 7.31 39.44 -19.38
N CYS A 15 7.59 40.49 -18.60
CA CYS A 15 8.59 40.42 -17.55
C CYS A 15 8.20 39.37 -16.47
N VAL A 16 6.96 39.35 -16.03
CA VAL A 16 6.46 38.37 -15.07
C VAL A 16 6.53 36.96 -15.66
N LEU A 17 6.15 36.78 -16.92
CA LEU A 17 6.21 35.47 -17.58
C LEU A 17 7.66 34.95 -17.68
N ILE A 18 8.61 35.83 -18.01
CA ILE A 18 10.04 35.46 -18.08
C ILE A 18 10.55 35.07 -16.68
N ILE A 19 10.18 35.81 -15.63
CA ILE A 19 10.56 35.49 -14.26
C ILE A 19 10.03 34.09 -13.86
N ILE A 20 8.78 33.80 -14.19
CA ILE A 20 8.17 32.48 -13.91
C ILE A 20 8.94 31.38 -14.64
N ILE A 21 9.26 31.55 -15.93
CA ILE A 21 10.00 30.57 -16.71
C ILE A 21 11.41 30.35 -16.14
N VAL A 22 12.10 31.43 -15.74
CA VAL A 22 13.43 31.34 -15.10
C VAL A 22 13.34 30.63 -13.75
N CYS A 23 12.35 30.95 -12.93
CA CYS A 23 12.15 30.27 -11.64
C CYS A 23 11.88 28.77 -11.84
N ILE A 24 11.04 28.40 -12.80
CA ILE A 24 10.79 27.00 -13.15
C ILE A 24 12.08 26.32 -13.63
N GLY A 25 12.84 26.97 -14.51
CA GLY A 25 14.13 26.46 -15.00
C GLY A 25 15.15 26.25 -13.88
N LEU A 26 15.23 27.18 -12.91
CA LEU A 26 16.10 27.06 -11.75
C LEU A 26 15.65 25.93 -10.81
N LEU A 27 14.37 25.72 -10.64
CA LEU A 27 13.83 24.59 -9.88
C LEU A 27 14.23 23.24 -10.49
N PHE A 28 14.13 23.09 -11.80
CA PHE A 28 14.59 21.90 -12.52
C PHE A 28 16.12 21.74 -12.48
N TYR A 29 16.86 22.84 -12.61
CA TYR A 29 18.34 22.81 -12.56
C TYR A 29 18.88 22.46 -11.17
N SER A 30 18.19 22.88 -10.09
CA SER A 30 18.59 22.56 -8.72
C SER A 30 18.27 21.12 -8.29
N GLY A 31 17.68 20.31 -9.17
CA GLY A 31 17.28 18.92 -8.84
C GLY A 31 16.13 18.83 -7.82
N ASN A 32 15.56 19.96 -7.42
CA ASN A 32 14.38 19.99 -6.55
C ASN A 32 13.14 19.62 -7.38
N SER A 33 12.70 18.38 -7.26
CA SER A 33 11.36 18.02 -7.70
C SER A 33 10.35 18.80 -6.84
N VAL A 34 9.40 19.49 -7.46
CA VAL A 34 8.22 20.02 -6.76
C VAL A 34 7.41 18.79 -6.33
N LYS A 35 7.69 18.26 -5.16
CA LYS A 35 6.85 17.23 -4.55
C LYS A 35 5.52 17.92 -4.22
N TYR A 36 4.50 17.66 -5.00
CA TYR A 36 3.13 17.98 -4.63
C TYR A 36 2.74 17.04 -3.49
N ASN A 37 3.10 17.45 -2.26
CA ASN A 37 2.62 16.78 -1.06
C ASN A 37 1.11 17.04 -0.98
N ARG A 38 0.31 16.14 -1.57
CA ARG A 38 -1.04 15.97 -1.09
C ARG A 38 -0.89 15.53 0.37
N ASN A 39 -0.98 16.49 1.28
CA ASN A 39 -1.34 16.16 2.64
C ASN A 39 -2.71 15.47 2.56
N TYR A 40 -2.68 14.16 2.36
CA TYR A 40 -3.78 13.32 2.77
C TYR A 40 -3.81 13.52 4.27
N GLY A 41 -4.63 14.50 4.70
CA GLY A 41 -4.70 14.89 6.10
C GLY A 41 -4.76 13.64 6.93
N ILE A 42 -4.11 13.65 8.08
CA ILE A 42 -4.27 12.62 9.11
C ILE A 42 -5.77 12.65 9.45
N ASN A 43 -6.58 12.01 8.63
CA ASN A 43 -7.94 11.66 8.97
C ASN A 43 -7.78 10.46 9.88
N SER A 44 -7.62 10.76 11.16
CA SER A 44 -7.66 9.79 12.24
C SER A 44 -8.94 8.93 12.21
N ASP A 45 -9.98 9.38 11.53
CA ASP A 45 -11.20 8.62 11.27
C ASP A 45 -10.95 7.40 10.36
N SER A 46 -9.85 7.38 9.60
CA SER A 46 -9.44 6.25 8.77
C SER A 46 -8.71 5.15 9.56
N LEU A 47 -8.39 5.37 10.84
CA LEU A 47 -7.71 4.38 11.68
C LEU A 47 -8.68 3.52 12.50
N ALA A 48 -10.00 3.66 12.31
CA ALA A 48 -10.99 2.84 13.02
C ALA A 48 -10.77 1.35 12.75
N GLY A 49 -10.00 0.71 13.64
CA GLY A 49 -9.75 -0.71 13.61
C GLY A 49 -8.78 -1.16 12.51
N GLU A 50 -7.52 -0.83 12.61
CA GLU A 50 -6.46 -1.22 11.68
C GLU A 50 -5.76 -2.52 12.09
N GLY A 51 -5.19 -3.20 11.13
CA GLY A 51 -4.47 -4.44 11.34
C GLY A 51 -5.16 -5.65 10.68
N PRO A 52 -4.71 -6.88 11.00
CA PRO A 52 -3.67 -7.17 12.00
C PRO A 52 -2.27 -6.78 11.54
N TYR A 53 -1.44 -6.41 12.49
CA TYR A 53 0.00 -6.32 12.28
C TYR A 53 0.66 -7.55 12.88
N ILE A 54 1.55 -8.20 12.13
CA ILE A 54 2.38 -9.29 12.62
C ILE A 54 3.77 -8.71 12.87
N VAL A 55 4.10 -8.52 14.13
CA VAL A 55 5.35 -7.88 14.54
C VAL A 55 6.29 -8.95 15.07
N TYR A 56 7.43 -9.09 14.38
CA TYR A 56 8.55 -9.92 14.83
C TYR A 56 9.41 -9.08 15.77
N GLN A 57 9.55 -9.51 17.01
CA GLN A 57 10.33 -8.80 18.01
C GLN A 57 11.14 -9.81 18.82
N HIS A 58 12.48 -9.81 18.65
CA HIS A 58 13.37 -10.82 19.22
C HIS A 58 12.91 -12.23 18.86
N ASP A 59 12.65 -13.08 19.86
CA ASP A 59 12.19 -14.46 19.66
C ASP A 59 10.66 -14.62 19.70
N GLN A 60 9.92 -13.50 19.67
CA GLN A 60 8.45 -13.51 19.77
C GLN A 60 7.82 -12.93 18.52
N VAL A 61 6.67 -13.49 18.17
CA VAL A 61 5.78 -12.96 17.14
C VAL A 61 4.52 -12.47 17.81
N ARG A 62 4.17 -11.22 17.58
CA ARG A 62 2.96 -10.58 18.13
C ARG A 62 1.98 -10.34 17.00
N GLN A 63 0.73 -10.74 17.21
CA GLN A 63 -0.40 -10.32 16.38
C GLN A 63 -1.10 -9.16 17.08
N VAL A 64 -1.21 -8.01 16.41
CA VAL A 64 -1.74 -6.77 17.01
C VAL A 64 -2.82 -6.17 16.12
N TYR A 65 -3.99 -5.91 16.70
CA TYR A 65 -5.04 -5.08 16.13
C TYR A 65 -5.08 -3.73 16.84
N LEU A 66 -5.17 -2.66 16.06
CA LEU A 66 -5.48 -1.33 16.58
C LEU A 66 -6.99 -1.16 16.63
N LYS A 67 -7.57 -1.03 17.83
CA LYS A 67 -9.01 -0.82 18.04
C LYS A 67 -9.28 0.59 18.56
N GLY A 68 -10.49 1.07 18.32
CA GLY A 68 -10.94 2.38 18.78
C GLY A 68 -10.95 3.44 17.69
N SER A 69 -11.12 4.68 18.12
CA SER A 69 -11.21 5.85 17.25
C SER A 69 -10.48 7.02 17.88
N LYS A 70 -10.31 8.11 17.11
CA LYS A 70 -9.73 9.36 17.65
C LYS A 70 -10.52 9.93 18.81
N ALA A 71 -11.86 9.79 18.79
CA ALA A 71 -12.74 10.33 19.81
C ALA A 71 -12.68 9.52 21.11
N GLU A 72 -12.55 8.19 21.00
CA GLU A 72 -12.57 7.25 22.13
C GLU A 72 -11.18 6.87 22.61
N GLY A 73 -10.14 7.23 21.85
CA GLY A 73 -8.78 6.74 22.04
C GLY A 73 -8.55 5.41 21.30
N TYR A 74 -7.28 5.02 21.20
CA TYR A 74 -6.87 3.76 20.58
C TYR A 74 -6.35 2.79 21.63
N ALA A 75 -6.69 1.52 21.45
CA ALA A 75 -6.19 0.42 22.25
C ALA A 75 -5.56 -0.65 21.35
N LEU A 76 -4.52 -1.29 21.86
CA LEU A 76 -3.92 -2.46 21.25
C LEU A 76 -4.64 -3.72 21.76
N ASP A 77 -5.15 -4.52 20.82
CA ASP A 77 -5.58 -5.88 21.09
C ASP A 77 -4.51 -6.82 20.53
N GLU A 78 -3.68 -7.35 21.44
CA GLU A 78 -2.51 -8.11 21.07
C GLU A 78 -2.48 -9.50 21.69
N LYS A 79 -1.90 -10.43 20.95
CA LYS A 79 -1.54 -11.75 21.48
C LYS A 79 -0.17 -12.19 20.96
N ILE A 80 0.53 -12.97 21.79
CA ILE A 80 1.76 -13.67 21.37
C ILE A 80 1.35 -14.88 20.54
N VAL A 81 1.95 -14.99 19.35
CA VAL A 81 1.77 -16.13 18.46
C VAL A 81 2.79 -17.20 18.81
N GLN A 82 2.32 -18.39 19.14
CA GLN A 82 3.15 -19.55 19.45
C GLN A 82 3.07 -20.62 18.35
N ASP A 83 2.04 -20.55 17.54
CA ASP A 83 1.78 -21.49 16.48
C ASP A 83 2.61 -21.17 15.22
N SER A 84 2.90 -22.19 14.41
CA SER A 84 3.56 -22.01 13.11
C SER A 84 2.63 -21.40 12.04
N VAL A 85 1.33 -21.38 12.29
CA VAL A 85 0.31 -20.73 11.44
C VAL A 85 -0.63 -19.97 12.33
N VAL A 86 -0.94 -18.73 11.95
CA VAL A 86 -1.92 -17.89 12.65
C VAL A 86 -3.06 -17.53 11.71
N GLU A 87 -4.30 -17.74 12.18
CA GLU A 87 -5.47 -17.18 11.47
C GLU A 87 -5.61 -15.72 11.83
N VAL A 88 -5.63 -14.86 10.80
CA VAL A 88 -5.88 -13.42 10.93
C VAL A 88 -7.20 -13.04 10.28
N HIS A 89 -7.91 -12.10 10.89
CA HIS A 89 -9.15 -11.52 10.38
C HIS A 89 -8.84 -10.14 9.80
N VAL A 90 -9.04 -9.98 8.51
CA VAL A 90 -8.81 -8.71 7.81
C VAL A 90 -10.15 -8.04 7.57
N ASN A 91 -10.33 -6.85 8.13
CA ASN A 91 -11.58 -6.09 8.03
C ASN A 91 -11.41 -4.92 7.07
N TYR A 92 -12.41 -4.71 6.21
CA TYR A 92 -12.54 -3.53 5.38
C TYR A 92 -13.74 -2.71 5.84
N TYR A 93 -13.47 -1.72 6.69
CA TYR A 93 -14.50 -0.95 7.40
C TYR A 93 -15.49 -0.18 6.53
N PRO A 94 -15.12 0.34 5.34
CA PRO A 94 -16.06 1.13 4.55
C PRO A 94 -17.36 0.41 4.16
N ASP A 95 -17.32 -0.90 3.97
CA ASP A 95 -18.50 -1.71 3.63
C ASP A 95 -18.73 -2.89 4.60
N GLN A 96 -17.98 -2.93 5.72
CA GLN A 96 -18.06 -3.96 6.75
C GLN A 96 -17.71 -5.37 6.24
N SER A 97 -17.07 -5.50 5.10
CA SER A 97 -16.60 -6.78 4.58
C SER A 97 -15.35 -7.25 5.33
N SER A 98 -15.15 -8.56 5.36
CA SER A 98 -13.98 -9.16 5.98
C SER A 98 -13.63 -10.51 5.36
N PHE A 99 -12.39 -10.92 5.51
CA PHE A 99 -11.92 -12.24 5.11
C PHE A 99 -10.87 -12.76 6.09
N LYS A 100 -10.66 -14.06 6.08
CA LYS A 100 -9.69 -14.74 6.92
C LYS A 100 -8.50 -15.18 6.11
N VAL A 101 -7.33 -15.05 6.69
CA VAL A 101 -6.06 -15.46 6.08
C VAL A 101 -5.34 -16.40 7.01
N GLN A 102 -4.86 -17.53 6.51
CA GLN A 102 -3.95 -18.42 7.23
C GLN A 102 -2.53 -17.96 6.94
N LEU A 103 -1.90 -17.33 7.91
CA LEU A 103 -0.58 -16.75 7.78
C LEU A 103 0.46 -17.69 8.40
N PRO A 104 1.30 -18.36 7.60
CA PRO A 104 2.40 -19.15 8.14
C PRO A 104 3.49 -18.23 8.70
N ILE A 105 3.99 -18.58 9.88
CA ILE A 105 5.09 -17.88 10.52
C ILE A 105 6.39 -18.54 10.05
N TYR A 106 6.97 -17.98 9.01
CA TYR A 106 8.20 -18.52 8.42
C TYR A 106 9.42 -18.20 9.28
N LYS A 107 10.23 -19.22 9.55
CA LYS A 107 11.59 -19.06 10.11
C LYS A 107 12.64 -18.92 9.00
N HIS A 108 12.36 -19.48 7.82
CA HIS A 108 13.26 -19.43 6.66
C HIS A 108 12.42 -19.22 5.40
N TYR A 109 12.89 -18.35 4.54
CA TYR A 109 12.29 -18.08 3.23
C TYR A 109 13.14 -18.72 2.12
N MET A 110 12.46 -19.41 1.22
CA MET A 110 13.09 -19.95 0.00
C MET A 110 12.70 -19.05 -1.17
N PRO A 111 13.67 -18.50 -1.93
CA PRO A 111 13.38 -17.73 -3.12
C PRO A 111 12.53 -18.49 -4.12
N GLU A 112 11.56 -17.84 -4.71
CA GLU A 112 10.74 -18.42 -5.75
C GLU A 112 11.47 -18.54 -7.10
N ALA A 113 10.96 -19.39 -7.99
CA ALA A 113 11.45 -19.46 -9.35
C ALA A 113 11.21 -18.13 -10.09
N ALA A 114 12.17 -17.75 -10.94
CA ALA A 114 12.05 -16.55 -11.77
C ALA A 114 11.42 -16.83 -13.15
N VAL A 115 11.25 -18.12 -13.51
CA VAL A 115 10.70 -18.54 -14.79
C VAL A 115 9.61 -19.58 -14.55
N TYR A 116 8.48 -19.38 -15.21
CA TYR A 116 7.29 -20.23 -15.10
C TYR A 116 6.84 -20.67 -16.49
N PRO A 117 6.17 -21.84 -16.62
CA PRO A 117 5.47 -22.21 -17.84
C PRO A 117 4.40 -21.17 -18.21
N GLU A 118 4.09 -21.06 -19.48
CA GLU A 118 3.01 -20.20 -19.97
C GLU A 118 1.66 -20.64 -19.34
N PRO A 119 0.94 -19.74 -18.66
CA PRO A 119 -0.32 -20.06 -18.02
C PRO A 119 -1.48 -20.07 -19.04
N GLU A 120 -2.56 -20.78 -18.74
CA GLU A 120 -3.79 -20.76 -19.55
C GLU A 120 -4.44 -19.37 -19.61
N LYS A 121 -4.27 -18.59 -18.54
CA LYS A 121 -4.79 -17.22 -18.40
C LYS A 121 -3.76 -16.39 -17.66
N LEU A 122 -3.59 -15.16 -18.08
CA LEU A 122 -2.72 -14.20 -17.42
C LEU A 122 -3.46 -12.87 -17.26
N LEU A 123 -3.53 -12.36 -16.02
CA LEU A 123 -3.96 -11.00 -15.71
C LEU A 123 -2.77 -10.24 -15.16
N VAL A 124 -2.48 -9.06 -15.71
CA VAL A 124 -1.41 -8.17 -15.25
C VAL A 124 -2.01 -6.91 -14.66
N ILE A 125 -1.60 -6.54 -13.45
CA ILE A 125 -2.11 -5.39 -12.70
C ILE A 125 -0.94 -4.64 -12.10
N SER A 126 -1.00 -3.29 -12.07
CA SER A 126 -0.06 -2.42 -11.35
C SER A 126 -0.79 -1.25 -10.69
N ASP A 127 -0.07 -0.47 -9.86
CA ASP A 127 -0.50 0.84 -9.35
C ASP A 127 -1.84 0.83 -8.59
N ILE A 128 -2.01 -0.11 -7.70
CA ILE A 128 -3.21 -0.22 -6.83
C ILE A 128 -3.14 0.77 -5.66
N GLU A 129 -1.93 1.05 -5.15
CA GLU A 129 -1.66 2.13 -4.21
C GLU A 129 -2.62 2.17 -3.01
N GLY A 130 -2.84 1.02 -2.36
CA GLY A 130 -3.74 0.90 -1.21
C GLY A 130 -5.24 1.04 -1.55
N GLY A 131 -5.60 1.00 -2.83
CA GLY A 131 -6.97 1.11 -3.33
C GLY A 131 -7.76 -0.20 -3.24
N PHE A 132 -8.01 -0.73 -2.03
CA PHE A 132 -8.61 -2.05 -1.81
C PHE A 132 -9.93 -2.29 -2.55
N ALA A 133 -10.88 -1.34 -2.51
CA ALA A 133 -12.17 -1.50 -3.18
C ALA A 133 -12.03 -1.66 -4.70
N ALA A 134 -11.17 -0.85 -5.32
CA ALA A 134 -10.90 -0.92 -6.76
C ALA A 134 -10.22 -2.24 -7.12
N PHE A 135 -9.20 -2.64 -6.34
CA PHE A 135 -8.49 -3.90 -6.53
C PHE A 135 -9.44 -5.11 -6.42
N ARG A 136 -10.23 -5.17 -5.34
CA ARG A 136 -11.25 -6.21 -5.15
C ARG A 136 -12.21 -6.29 -6.33
N SER A 137 -12.78 -5.17 -6.75
CA SER A 137 -13.73 -5.11 -7.86
C SER A 137 -13.11 -5.55 -9.18
N LEU A 138 -11.87 -5.17 -9.44
CA LEU A 138 -11.12 -5.57 -10.63
C LEU A 138 -10.89 -7.10 -10.65
N LEU A 139 -10.50 -7.69 -9.52
CA LEU A 139 -10.28 -9.13 -9.42
C LEU A 139 -11.57 -9.92 -9.62
N ILE A 140 -12.69 -9.46 -9.06
CA ILE A 140 -14.01 -10.09 -9.25
C ILE A 140 -14.45 -9.97 -10.72
N ALA A 141 -14.37 -8.78 -11.30
CA ALA A 141 -14.79 -8.51 -12.67
C ALA A 141 -14.02 -9.34 -13.72
N ASN A 142 -12.76 -9.69 -13.42
CA ASN A 142 -11.92 -10.53 -14.29
C ASN A 142 -11.98 -12.03 -13.92
N GLY A 143 -12.85 -12.44 -13.00
CA GLY A 143 -13.04 -13.83 -12.61
C GLY A 143 -11.84 -14.43 -11.87
N VAL A 144 -10.99 -13.59 -11.27
CA VAL A 144 -9.84 -14.05 -10.46
C VAL A 144 -10.31 -14.56 -9.11
N MET A 145 -11.29 -13.88 -8.51
CA MET A 145 -11.89 -14.30 -7.25
C MET A 145 -13.39 -14.03 -7.24
N ASN A 146 -14.11 -14.68 -6.34
CA ASN A 146 -15.53 -14.43 -6.08
C ASN A 146 -15.74 -13.38 -4.98
N GLU A 147 -17.01 -13.04 -4.71
CA GLU A 147 -17.40 -12.06 -3.69
C GLU A 147 -17.08 -12.48 -2.26
N THR A 148 -16.81 -13.76 -2.01
CA THR A 148 -16.38 -14.29 -0.72
C THR A 148 -14.86 -14.46 -0.60
N TYR A 149 -14.10 -13.76 -1.46
CA TYR A 149 -12.65 -13.76 -1.52
C TYR A 149 -12.01 -15.11 -1.90
N GLY A 150 -12.77 -16.03 -2.49
CA GLY A 150 -12.27 -17.32 -2.96
C GLY A 150 -11.66 -17.21 -4.37
N TRP A 151 -10.51 -17.85 -4.59
CA TRP A 151 -9.87 -17.94 -5.91
C TRP A 151 -10.73 -18.71 -6.92
N THR A 152 -10.95 -18.14 -8.09
CA THR A 152 -11.78 -18.73 -9.17
C THR A 152 -11.06 -18.79 -10.52
N PHE A 153 -9.78 -18.40 -10.58
CA PHE A 153 -9.03 -18.30 -11.83
C PHE A 153 -8.40 -19.64 -12.27
N GLY A 154 -8.61 -20.72 -11.49
CA GLY A 154 -8.08 -22.03 -11.81
C GLY A 154 -6.55 -22.04 -11.85
N LYS A 155 -5.98 -22.55 -12.94
CA LYS A 155 -4.53 -22.58 -13.20
C LYS A 155 -3.99 -21.27 -13.82
N GLY A 156 -4.80 -20.21 -13.86
CA GLY A 156 -4.39 -18.90 -14.36
C GLY A 156 -3.34 -18.24 -13.45
N HIS A 157 -2.60 -17.29 -14.02
CA HIS A 157 -1.65 -16.49 -13.28
C HIS A 157 -2.10 -15.05 -13.18
N VAL A 158 -1.82 -14.42 -12.05
CA VAL A 158 -1.95 -12.98 -11.84
C VAL A 158 -0.56 -12.42 -11.59
N ALA A 159 -0.13 -11.48 -12.41
CA ALA A 159 1.14 -10.78 -12.26
C ALA A 159 0.87 -9.35 -11.72
N LEU A 160 1.33 -9.10 -10.50
CA LEU A 160 1.22 -7.83 -9.80
C LEU A 160 2.53 -7.07 -10.02
N ALA A 161 2.51 -6.06 -10.92
CA ALA A 161 3.71 -5.41 -11.43
C ALA A 161 4.12 -4.17 -10.62
N GLY A 162 3.96 -4.22 -9.29
CA GLY A 162 4.41 -3.21 -8.34
C GLY A 162 3.40 -2.11 -8.03
N ASP A 163 3.78 -1.27 -7.06
CA ASP A 163 3.05 -0.10 -6.58
C ASP A 163 1.68 -0.41 -5.98
N PHE A 164 1.65 -1.37 -5.07
CA PHE A 164 0.47 -1.75 -4.29
C PHE A 164 0.37 -1.01 -2.96
N VAL A 165 1.49 -0.45 -2.50
CA VAL A 165 1.61 0.35 -1.28
C VAL A 165 1.49 1.84 -1.54
N ASP A 166 1.46 2.65 -0.49
CA ASP A 166 1.36 4.11 -0.50
C ASP A 166 0.00 4.69 -0.93
N ARG A 167 -0.13 6.01 -0.85
CA ARG A 167 -1.24 6.88 -1.28
C ARG A 167 -2.61 6.53 -0.71
N GLY A 168 -2.99 5.26 -0.72
CA GLY A 168 -4.29 4.79 -0.25
C GLY A 168 -4.31 4.45 1.23
N TYR A 169 -5.51 4.32 1.77
CA TYR A 169 -5.73 4.07 3.21
C TYR A 169 -5.80 2.59 3.57
N PHE A 170 -5.78 1.66 2.58
CA PHE A 170 -6.06 0.25 2.82
C PHE A 170 -4.93 -0.67 2.31
N VAL A 171 -3.68 -0.21 2.46
CA VAL A 171 -2.48 -0.99 2.07
C VAL A 171 -2.45 -2.34 2.81
N THR A 172 -2.72 -2.35 4.11
CA THR A 172 -2.78 -3.58 4.92
C THR A 172 -3.75 -4.59 4.31
N GLN A 173 -4.97 -4.15 3.96
CA GLN A 173 -6.00 -5.00 3.36
C GLN A 173 -5.60 -5.51 1.97
N VAL A 174 -4.96 -4.65 1.16
CA VAL A 174 -4.45 -5.03 -0.16
C VAL A 174 -3.41 -6.12 -0.05
N LEU A 175 -2.40 -5.96 0.82
CA LEU A 175 -1.32 -6.93 0.98
C LEU A 175 -1.83 -8.27 1.53
N TYR A 176 -2.76 -8.26 2.48
CA TYR A 176 -3.38 -9.50 2.97
C TYR A 176 -4.24 -10.18 1.92
N LEU A 177 -4.94 -9.43 1.06
CA LEU A 177 -5.71 -10.01 -0.04
C LEU A 177 -4.80 -10.68 -1.07
N ILE A 178 -3.68 -10.03 -1.42
CA ILE A 178 -2.67 -10.60 -2.31
C ILE A 178 -2.16 -11.92 -1.74
N PHE A 179 -1.72 -11.92 -0.49
CA PHE A 179 -1.20 -13.12 0.17
C PHE A 179 -2.27 -14.23 0.26
N HIS A 180 -3.51 -13.90 0.59
CA HIS A 180 -4.62 -14.83 0.64
C HIS A 180 -4.84 -15.53 -0.71
N LEU A 181 -4.90 -14.74 -1.78
CA LEU A 181 -5.09 -15.27 -3.13
C LEU A 181 -3.88 -16.07 -3.62
N GLU A 182 -2.66 -15.69 -3.23
CA GLU A 182 -1.45 -16.43 -3.53
C GLU A 182 -1.53 -17.88 -2.99
N GLN A 183 -1.94 -18.03 -1.72
CA GLN A 183 -2.09 -19.35 -1.10
C GLN A 183 -3.16 -20.19 -1.80
N GLN A 184 -4.29 -19.59 -2.16
CA GLN A 184 -5.37 -20.31 -2.85
C GLN A 184 -5.02 -20.64 -4.31
N ALA A 185 -4.35 -19.72 -5.02
CA ALA A 185 -3.87 -19.96 -6.37
C ALA A 185 -2.93 -21.16 -6.42
N LEU A 186 -1.98 -21.23 -5.48
CA LEU A 186 -1.04 -22.34 -5.39
C LEU A 186 -1.77 -23.68 -5.19
N GLN A 187 -2.79 -23.74 -4.35
CA GLN A 187 -3.61 -24.94 -4.14
C GLN A 187 -4.39 -25.35 -5.39
N ALA A 188 -4.80 -24.37 -6.20
CA ALA A 188 -5.52 -24.58 -7.46
C ALA A 188 -4.59 -24.90 -8.66
N GLY A 189 -3.27 -24.86 -8.47
CA GLY A 189 -2.26 -25.02 -9.53
C GLY A 189 -2.07 -23.76 -10.38
N GLY A 190 -2.58 -22.61 -9.92
CA GLY A 190 -2.32 -21.27 -10.45
C GLY A 190 -1.22 -20.54 -9.69
N LYS A 191 -1.03 -19.26 -9.98
CA LYS A 191 0.01 -18.45 -9.30
C LYS A 191 -0.36 -16.98 -9.23
N VAL A 192 -0.03 -16.36 -8.11
CA VAL A 192 0.09 -14.90 -8.00
C VAL A 192 1.58 -14.56 -7.93
N HIS A 193 2.02 -13.68 -8.82
CA HIS A 193 3.40 -13.16 -8.85
C HIS A 193 3.38 -11.74 -8.31
N TYR A 194 4.13 -11.47 -7.24
CA TYR A 194 4.26 -10.13 -6.69
C TYR A 194 5.64 -9.57 -7.02
N ILE A 195 5.66 -8.54 -7.86
CA ILE A 195 6.88 -7.87 -8.29
C ILE A 195 6.94 -6.52 -7.56
N LEU A 196 8.09 -6.19 -7.00
CA LEU A 196 8.28 -4.92 -6.29
C LEU A 196 8.34 -3.76 -7.29
N GLY A 197 7.50 -2.75 -7.09
CA GLY A 197 7.58 -1.46 -7.77
C GLY A 197 8.49 -0.48 -7.04
N ASN A 198 8.56 0.75 -7.54
CA ASN A 198 9.36 1.77 -6.89
C ASN A 198 8.80 2.19 -5.52
N HIS A 199 7.49 2.14 -5.31
CA HIS A 199 6.87 2.45 -4.02
C HIS A 199 7.21 1.43 -2.94
N GLU A 200 7.23 0.13 -3.25
CA GLU A 200 7.70 -0.90 -2.34
C GLU A 200 9.17 -0.68 -1.97
N ILE A 201 10.04 -0.44 -2.96
CA ILE A 201 11.47 -0.19 -2.75
C ILE A 201 11.69 1.06 -1.89
N MET A 202 10.97 2.16 -2.15
CA MET A 202 11.06 3.39 -1.35
C MET A 202 10.74 3.13 0.12
N ASN A 203 9.63 2.44 0.41
CA ASN A 203 9.25 2.10 1.78
C ASN A 203 10.31 1.21 2.47
N MET A 204 10.86 0.20 1.79
CA MET A 204 11.93 -0.64 2.30
C MET A 204 13.22 0.13 2.58
N GLN A 205 13.49 1.21 1.83
CA GLN A 205 14.63 2.10 2.01
C GLN A 205 14.37 3.21 3.04
N GLY A 206 13.17 3.28 3.62
CA GLY A 206 12.78 4.28 4.61
C GLY A 206 12.29 5.61 4.02
N ASP A 207 12.04 5.69 2.71
CA ASP A 207 11.35 6.84 2.11
C ASP A 207 9.84 6.60 2.13
N HIS A 208 9.19 7.15 3.14
CA HIS A 208 7.73 7.07 3.35
C HIS A 208 7.00 8.32 2.87
N SER A 209 7.59 9.10 1.95
CA SER A 209 7.05 10.41 1.54
C SER A 209 5.68 10.32 0.84
N TYR A 210 5.30 9.15 0.35
CA TYR A 210 4.00 8.88 -0.28
C TYR A 210 3.05 8.08 0.61
N ALA A 211 3.52 7.57 1.75
CA ALA A 211 2.67 6.87 2.70
C ALA A 211 1.71 7.85 3.38
N VAL A 212 0.45 7.45 3.57
CA VAL A 212 -0.50 8.25 4.34
C VAL A 212 -0.14 8.24 5.82
N GLY A 213 -0.36 9.36 6.51
CA GLY A 213 0.01 9.56 7.92
C GLY A 213 -0.58 8.53 8.89
N LYS A 214 -1.62 7.82 8.49
CA LYS A 214 -2.21 6.68 9.20
C LYS A 214 -1.17 5.62 9.59
N TYR A 215 -0.26 5.25 8.67
CA TYR A 215 0.74 4.20 8.93
C TYR A 215 1.87 4.66 9.86
N ALA A 216 2.28 5.93 9.77
CA ALA A 216 3.19 6.53 10.75
C ALA A 216 2.56 6.54 12.15
N TYR A 217 1.28 6.86 12.24
CA TYR A 217 0.56 6.86 13.50
C TYR A 217 0.36 5.43 14.04
N ALA A 218 0.01 4.47 13.20
CA ALA A 218 -0.08 3.07 13.57
C ALA A 218 1.26 2.55 14.13
N ALA A 219 2.39 2.83 13.47
CA ALA A 219 3.71 2.48 13.96
C ALA A 219 4.00 3.08 15.34
N THR A 220 3.63 4.34 15.58
CA THR A 220 3.76 4.99 16.89
C THR A 220 2.95 4.25 17.97
N LEU A 221 1.71 3.86 17.69
CA LEU A 221 0.88 3.09 18.62
C LEU A 221 1.46 1.70 18.89
N LEU A 222 2.07 1.06 17.90
CA LEU A 222 2.74 -0.23 18.03
C LEU A 222 4.07 -0.14 18.81
N GLY A 223 4.58 1.07 19.06
CA GLY A 223 5.87 1.30 19.72
C GLY A 223 7.08 1.01 18.82
N ILE A 224 6.92 1.11 17.49
CA ILE A 224 7.97 0.87 16.49
C ILE A 224 8.14 2.08 15.57
N GLN A 225 9.23 2.12 14.82
CA GLN A 225 9.41 3.09 13.75
C GLN A 225 8.63 2.65 12.51
N GLN A 226 8.16 3.59 11.68
CA GLN A 226 7.42 3.26 10.45
C GLN A 226 8.20 2.34 9.51
N ALA A 227 9.52 2.52 9.40
CA ALA A 227 10.38 1.66 8.61
C ALA A 227 10.33 0.18 9.03
N GLN A 228 10.06 -0.10 10.31
CA GLN A 228 9.96 -1.46 10.83
C GLN A 228 8.67 -2.19 10.40
N LEU A 229 7.69 -1.47 9.85
CA LEU A 229 6.52 -2.10 9.20
C LEU A 229 6.91 -2.87 7.93
N TYR A 230 8.03 -2.49 7.30
CA TYR A 230 8.53 -3.05 6.03
C TYR A 230 9.83 -3.85 6.21
N ALA A 231 10.53 -3.65 7.30
CA ALA A 231 11.77 -4.36 7.64
C ALA A 231 11.49 -5.32 8.78
N GLY A 232 11.54 -6.62 8.54
CA GLY A 232 11.54 -7.59 9.62
C GLY A 232 12.88 -7.55 10.37
N ASP A 233 12.86 -7.82 11.67
CA ASP A 233 14.05 -8.12 12.45
C ASP A 233 14.59 -9.49 12.00
N ARG A 234 15.44 -9.48 10.97
CA ARG A 234 16.13 -10.69 10.49
C ARG A 234 17.62 -10.50 10.45
#